data_49bd216beee804f74100e991bfd53e7d
#
_entry.id   49bd216beee804f74100e991bfd53e7d
#
_cell.length_a   1.000
_cell.length_b   1.000
_cell.length_c   1.000
_cell.angle_alpha   90.00
_cell.angle_beta   90.00
_cell.angle_gamma   90.00
#
_symmetry.space_group_name_H-M   'P 1'
#
loop_
_entity.id
_entity.type
_entity.pdbx_description
1 polymer ?
#
loop_
_entity_poly.entity_id
_entity_poly.type
_entity_poly.pdbx_seq_one_letter_code
_entity_poly.pdbx_strand_id
1 'polypeptide(L)'
;MAEPAALTEIDSGSTGLSVRLRGVTKVYDSGVSALGPFDLDVRKGEFVSLLGPSGCGKSTALRLIAGLSAPTSGTVRVSRPAAEVRGGQSIGFVFQEPTLMPWTSVRENVRLPLKIAHVTAADANARIDQALAQTGLAEFADAYPRELSGGMKMRVSLARALVTDPDILLMDEPFAALDEITRFRLNNDLLALWRNLRKTVIFVTHSVFESVYLSQRVVVMTSRPGRLSAEIHIDAPEARGEEFRTSAEYAGYCRNVSNALIPSYAGQPGA
;
A
#
# COMPACT_ATOMS: atom_id res chain seq x y z
N MET A 1 11.54 -26.95 -11.94
CA MET A 1 11.00 -25.57 -12.00
C MET A 1 9.52 -25.67 -11.65
N ALA A 2 9.12 -25.21 -10.45
CA ALA A 2 7.71 -25.18 -10.09
C ALA A 2 7.05 -24.04 -10.89
N GLU A 3 5.96 -24.34 -11.59
CA GLU A 3 5.10 -23.34 -12.22
C GLU A 3 4.68 -22.30 -11.18
N PRO A 4 4.70 -20.98 -11.49
CA PRO A 4 4.24 -19.97 -10.54
C PRO A 4 2.77 -20.27 -10.24
N ALA A 5 2.44 -20.41 -8.95
CA ALA A 5 1.06 -20.57 -8.49
C ALA A 5 0.23 -19.41 -9.05
N ALA A 6 -0.71 -19.73 -9.93
CA ALA A 6 -1.51 -18.75 -10.64
C ALA A 6 -2.31 -17.92 -9.62
N LEU A 7 -2.21 -16.59 -9.72
CA LEU A 7 -3.15 -15.67 -9.07
C LEU A 7 -4.54 -16.04 -9.56
N THR A 8 -5.38 -16.54 -8.66
CA THR A 8 -6.75 -16.94 -9.02
C THR A 8 -7.64 -15.71 -8.79
N GLU A 9 -8.42 -15.36 -9.81
CA GLU A 9 -9.42 -14.28 -9.69
C GLU A 9 -10.41 -14.58 -8.56
N ILE A 10 -10.73 -13.55 -7.77
CA ILE A 10 -11.85 -13.60 -6.84
C ILE A 10 -13.05 -13.11 -7.62
N ASP A 11 -14.08 -13.94 -7.72
CA ASP A 11 -15.39 -13.51 -8.20
C ASP A 11 -15.92 -12.41 -7.26
N SER A 12 -15.84 -11.15 -7.70
CA SER A 12 -16.26 -9.98 -6.93
C SER A 12 -17.77 -9.92 -6.67
N GLY A 13 -18.54 -10.76 -7.36
CA GLY A 13 -19.99 -10.80 -7.22
C GLY A 13 -20.49 -11.45 -5.92
N SER A 14 -19.71 -12.32 -5.30
CA SER A 14 -20.20 -13.14 -4.17
C SER A 14 -19.61 -12.79 -2.79
N THR A 15 -18.48 -12.09 -2.68
CA THR A 15 -17.79 -11.91 -1.39
C THR A 15 -17.45 -10.48 -0.99
N GLY A 16 -17.51 -9.49 -1.91
CA GLY A 16 -17.11 -8.10 -1.63
C GLY A 16 -15.64 -7.93 -1.25
N LEU A 17 -14.80 -8.93 -1.52
CA LEU A 17 -13.39 -8.94 -1.20
C LEU A 17 -12.55 -8.51 -2.40
N SER A 18 -11.53 -7.68 -2.15
CA SER A 18 -10.51 -7.32 -3.14
C SER A 18 -9.30 -8.24 -3.08
N VAL A 19 -8.91 -8.69 -1.88
CA VAL A 19 -7.77 -9.58 -1.68
C VAL A 19 -8.13 -10.67 -0.66
N ARG A 20 -7.69 -11.90 -0.93
CA ARG A 20 -7.80 -13.03 -0.01
C ARG A 20 -6.52 -13.86 -0.01
N LEU A 21 -5.93 -14.02 1.15
CA LEU A 21 -4.83 -14.93 1.42
C LEU A 21 -5.32 -16.05 2.32
N ARG A 22 -4.92 -17.31 2.04
CA ARG A 22 -5.24 -18.47 2.86
C ARG A 22 -4.02 -19.37 3.02
N GLY A 23 -3.58 -19.55 4.27
CA GLY A 23 -2.46 -20.39 4.64
C GLY A 23 -1.17 -20.04 3.91
N VAL A 24 -1.00 -18.78 3.53
CA VAL A 24 0.12 -18.35 2.67
C VAL A 24 1.42 -18.42 3.43
N THR A 25 2.40 -19.15 2.87
CA THR A 25 3.78 -19.17 3.37
C THR A 25 4.74 -18.66 2.30
N LYS A 26 5.87 -18.12 2.74
CA LYS A 26 6.98 -17.78 1.85
C LYS A 26 8.32 -18.13 2.48
N VAL A 27 9.00 -19.07 1.84
CA VAL A 27 10.40 -19.42 2.12
C VAL A 27 11.22 -19.04 0.88
N TYR A 28 12.27 -18.26 1.08
CA TYR A 28 13.20 -17.90 0.01
C TYR A 28 14.24 -19.00 -0.22
N ASP A 29 14.92 -19.00 -1.37
CA ASP A 29 15.95 -19.98 -1.74
C ASP A 29 17.13 -20.02 -0.74
N SER A 30 17.33 -18.91 -0.02
CA SER A 30 18.28 -18.82 1.09
C SER A 30 17.88 -19.60 2.36
N GLY A 31 16.72 -20.27 2.35
CA GLY A 31 16.14 -20.95 3.52
C GLY A 31 15.41 -20.03 4.50
N VAL A 32 15.37 -18.71 4.24
CA VAL A 32 14.71 -17.76 5.12
C VAL A 32 13.19 -17.86 4.98
N SER A 33 12.51 -18.26 6.06
CA SER A 33 11.05 -18.22 6.15
C SER A 33 10.59 -16.78 6.47
N ALA A 34 10.07 -16.08 5.46
CA ALA A 34 9.60 -14.70 5.60
C ALA A 34 8.17 -14.62 6.11
N LEU A 35 7.28 -15.50 5.60
CA LEU A 35 5.90 -15.64 6.08
C LEU A 35 5.65 -17.07 6.54
N GLY A 36 5.06 -17.22 7.73
CA GLY A 36 4.42 -18.44 8.18
C GLY A 36 3.02 -18.54 7.58
N PRO A 37 2.17 -19.51 7.98
CA PRO A 37 0.78 -19.50 7.52
C PRO A 37 0.12 -18.16 7.86
N PHE A 38 -0.27 -17.43 6.80
CA PHE A 38 -0.80 -16.08 6.88
C PHE A 38 -2.15 -16.03 6.15
N ASP A 39 -3.18 -15.64 6.89
CA ASP A 39 -4.53 -15.44 6.40
C ASP A 39 -4.86 -13.96 6.43
N LEU A 40 -5.47 -13.44 5.37
CA LEU A 40 -5.89 -12.04 5.27
C LEU A 40 -7.04 -11.92 4.28
N ASP A 41 -8.12 -11.29 4.71
CA ASP A 41 -9.19 -10.81 3.84
C ASP A 41 -9.17 -9.28 3.81
N VAL A 42 -9.23 -8.68 2.63
CA VAL A 42 -9.36 -7.22 2.46
C VAL A 42 -10.61 -6.94 1.63
N ARG A 43 -11.51 -6.14 2.18
CA ARG A 43 -12.76 -5.76 1.52
C ARG A 43 -12.52 -4.70 0.44
N LYS A 44 -13.41 -4.65 -0.54
CA LYS A 44 -13.38 -3.60 -1.55
C LYS A 44 -13.56 -2.21 -0.91
N GLY A 45 -12.67 -1.28 -1.27
CA GLY A 45 -12.66 0.08 -0.73
C GLY A 45 -12.11 0.22 0.70
N GLU A 46 -11.67 -0.88 1.33
CA GLU A 46 -11.10 -0.85 2.68
C GLU A 46 -9.67 -0.29 2.67
N PHE A 47 -9.34 0.50 3.69
CA PHE A 47 -7.97 0.90 4.00
C PHE A 47 -7.45 0.04 5.16
N VAL A 48 -6.51 -0.86 4.89
CA VAL A 48 -5.91 -1.76 5.87
C VAL A 48 -4.43 -1.45 6.02
N SER A 49 -3.95 -1.32 7.25
CA SER A 49 -2.51 -1.26 7.54
C SER A 49 -1.97 -2.61 8.00
N LEU A 50 -0.82 -3.01 7.44
CA LEU A 50 -0.01 -4.10 7.96
C LEU A 50 1.09 -3.50 8.84
N LEU A 51 1.06 -3.81 10.12
CA LEU A 51 1.99 -3.30 11.14
C LEU A 51 2.79 -4.44 11.75
N GLY A 52 4.07 -4.23 12.01
CA GLY A 52 4.91 -5.23 12.64
C GLY A 52 6.39 -4.86 12.60
N PRO A 53 7.25 -5.63 13.29
CA PRO A 53 8.69 -5.39 13.33
C PRO A 53 9.35 -5.36 11.95
N SER A 54 10.51 -4.71 11.85
CA SER A 54 11.29 -4.74 10.60
C SER A 54 11.68 -6.17 10.23
N GLY A 55 11.56 -6.51 8.94
CA GLY A 55 11.88 -7.84 8.43
C GLY A 55 10.86 -8.94 8.78
N CYS A 56 9.69 -8.62 9.36
CA CYS A 56 8.65 -9.61 9.68
C CYS A 56 7.87 -10.14 8.46
N GLY A 57 8.11 -9.63 7.25
CA GLY A 57 7.47 -10.14 6.04
C GLY A 57 6.37 -9.25 5.45
N LYS A 58 6.14 -8.03 5.94
CA LYS A 58 5.13 -7.08 5.41
C LYS A 58 5.30 -6.82 3.91
N SER A 59 6.49 -6.42 3.49
CA SER A 59 6.82 -6.20 2.07
C SER A 59 6.73 -7.49 1.26
N THR A 60 7.00 -8.64 1.87
CA THR A 60 6.80 -9.95 1.23
C THR A 60 5.32 -10.20 0.97
N ALA A 61 4.43 -9.91 1.93
CA ALA A 61 2.98 -10.02 1.73
C ALA A 61 2.50 -9.13 0.58
N LEU A 62 2.96 -7.86 0.52
CA LEU A 62 2.62 -6.97 -0.60
C LEU A 62 3.11 -7.52 -1.96
N ARG A 63 4.35 -8.04 -2.03
CA ARG A 63 4.87 -8.62 -3.28
C ARG A 63 4.10 -9.84 -3.74
N LEU A 64 3.62 -10.67 -2.80
CA LEU A 64 2.75 -11.81 -3.11
C LEU A 64 1.39 -11.36 -3.65
N ILE A 65 0.77 -10.34 -3.04
CA ILE A 65 -0.49 -9.75 -3.50
C ILE A 65 -0.32 -9.12 -4.88
N ALA A 66 0.81 -8.43 -5.12
CA ALA A 66 1.13 -7.82 -6.41
C ALA A 66 1.46 -8.84 -7.52
N GLY A 67 1.62 -10.12 -7.19
CA GLY A 67 2.08 -11.14 -8.14
C GLY A 67 3.57 -11.03 -8.52
N LEU A 68 4.34 -10.22 -7.79
CA LEU A 68 5.78 -10.04 -8.00
C LEU A 68 6.60 -11.20 -7.42
N SER A 69 5.98 -12.06 -6.63
CA SER A 69 6.58 -13.28 -6.08
C SER A 69 5.50 -14.34 -5.91
N ALA A 70 5.84 -15.60 -6.11
CA ALA A 70 4.93 -16.71 -5.84
C ALA A 70 5.01 -17.14 -4.36
N PRO A 71 3.89 -17.55 -3.73
CA PRO A 71 3.90 -18.17 -2.42
C PRO A 71 4.59 -19.54 -2.48
N THR A 72 5.17 -19.99 -1.37
CA THR A 72 5.70 -21.36 -1.24
C THR A 72 4.56 -22.35 -1.03
N SER A 73 3.53 -21.96 -0.26
CA SER A 73 2.29 -22.70 -0.10
C SER A 73 1.13 -21.76 0.19
N GLY A 74 -0.08 -22.29 0.18
CA GLY A 74 -1.31 -21.52 0.34
C GLY A 74 -1.79 -20.87 -0.96
N THR A 75 -2.80 -20.01 -0.84
CA THR A 75 -3.41 -19.34 -2.02
C THR A 75 -3.49 -17.85 -1.83
N VAL A 76 -3.20 -17.10 -2.90
CA VAL A 76 -3.39 -15.65 -3.01
C VAL A 76 -4.40 -15.40 -4.11
N ARG A 77 -5.51 -14.74 -3.78
CA ARG A 77 -6.55 -14.34 -4.72
C ARG A 77 -6.71 -12.84 -4.70
N VAL A 78 -6.74 -12.23 -5.88
CA VAL A 78 -6.92 -10.79 -6.06
C VAL A 78 -8.07 -10.58 -7.03
N SER A 79 -9.03 -9.73 -6.66
CA SER A 79 -10.14 -9.34 -7.54
C SER A 79 -9.58 -8.58 -8.75
N ARG A 80 -10.06 -8.93 -9.93
CA ARG A 80 -9.79 -8.18 -11.15
C ARG A 80 -11.08 -7.56 -11.67
N PRO A 81 -11.04 -6.37 -12.27
CA PRO A 81 -12.23 -5.78 -12.87
C PRO A 81 -12.75 -6.69 -13.99
N ALA A 82 -14.07 -6.84 -14.07
CA ALA A 82 -14.75 -7.64 -15.10
C ALA A 82 -14.57 -7.11 -16.52
N ALA A 83 -14.15 -5.85 -16.70
CA ALA A 83 -13.88 -5.23 -17.98
C ALA A 83 -12.40 -4.80 -18.03
N GLU A 84 -11.68 -5.29 -19.05
CA GLU A 84 -10.36 -4.77 -19.39
C GLU A 84 -10.51 -3.32 -19.89
N VAL A 85 -10.39 -2.36 -19.00
CA VAL A 85 -10.16 -0.97 -19.40
C VAL A 85 -8.79 -0.94 -20.06
N ARG A 86 -8.70 -0.55 -21.34
CA ARG A 86 -7.42 -0.45 -22.07
C ARG A 86 -6.40 0.33 -21.23
N GLY A 87 -5.29 -0.33 -20.85
CA GLY A 87 -4.23 0.23 -20.03
C GLY A 87 -4.57 0.35 -18.53
N GLY A 88 -5.70 -0.19 -18.07
CA GLY A 88 -6.00 -0.33 -16.64
C GLY A 88 -5.19 -1.47 -16.02
N GLN A 89 -4.61 -1.23 -14.86
CA GLN A 89 -3.99 -2.25 -14.02
C GLN A 89 -4.83 -2.38 -12.76
N SER A 90 -5.12 -3.60 -12.33
CA SER A 90 -5.89 -3.83 -11.10
C SER A 90 -5.14 -3.39 -9.84
N ILE A 91 -3.81 -3.30 -9.90
CA ILE A 91 -2.93 -2.98 -8.77
C ILE A 91 -1.98 -1.84 -9.13
N GLY A 92 -1.98 -0.79 -8.31
CA GLY A 92 -0.93 0.23 -8.24
C GLY A 92 0.02 -0.08 -7.08
N PHE A 93 1.33 0.12 -7.28
CA PHE A 93 2.34 -0.13 -6.25
C PHE A 93 3.18 1.12 -5.99
N VAL A 94 3.26 1.52 -4.71
CA VAL A 94 4.13 2.60 -4.22
C VAL A 94 5.20 1.97 -3.33
N PHE A 95 6.46 2.08 -3.74
CA PHE A 95 7.61 1.56 -3.02
C PHE A 95 8.10 2.52 -1.94
N GLN A 96 8.88 2.03 -0.99
CA GLN A 96 9.52 2.82 0.06
C GLN A 96 10.39 3.94 -0.52
N GLU A 97 11.13 3.65 -1.57
CA GLU A 97 11.81 4.66 -2.36
C GLU A 97 10.95 5.05 -3.56
N PRO A 98 10.85 6.35 -3.91
CA PRO A 98 10.02 6.81 -5.04
C PRO A 98 10.38 6.18 -6.40
N THR A 99 11.60 5.68 -6.57
CA THR A 99 12.12 5.01 -7.78
C THR A 99 11.81 5.78 -9.07
N LEU A 100 12.00 7.11 -9.04
CA LEU A 100 11.78 7.97 -10.21
C LEU A 100 12.96 7.86 -11.17
N MET A 101 12.66 7.93 -12.47
CA MET A 101 13.67 8.07 -13.51
C MET A 101 14.26 9.48 -13.43
N PRO A 102 15.54 9.65 -13.02
CA PRO A 102 16.11 10.97 -12.72
C PRO A 102 16.34 11.84 -13.96
N TRP A 103 16.34 11.24 -15.15
CA TRP A 103 16.58 11.91 -16.44
C TRP A 103 15.29 12.32 -17.17
N THR A 104 14.13 12.09 -16.61
CA THR A 104 12.84 12.48 -17.19
C THR A 104 12.06 13.40 -16.25
N SER A 105 11.13 14.19 -16.82
CA SER A 105 10.26 15.07 -16.03
C SER A 105 9.26 14.28 -15.16
N VAL A 106 8.59 14.97 -14.26
CA VAL A 106 7.47 14.45 -13.45
C VAL A 106 6.40 13.85 -14.35
N ARG A 107 5.98 14.58 -15.38
CA ARG A 107 4.98 14.13 -16.37
C ARG A 107 5.38 12.80 -17.01
N GLU A 108 6.61 12.67 -17.45
CA GLU A 108 7.10 11.45 -18.09
C GLU A 108 7.26 10.28 -17.12
N ASN A 109 7.64 10.55 -15.86
CA ASN A 109 7.62 9.54 -14.80
C ASN A 109 6.20 8.99 -14.57
N VAL A 110 5.18 9.86 -14.53
CA VAL A 110 3.78 9.44 -14.36
C VAL A 110 3.25 8.76 -15.62
N ARG A 111 3.70 9.15 -16.81
CA ARG A 111 3.32 8.53 -18.09
C ARG A 111 3.77 7.07 -18.23
N LEU A 112 4.85 6.66 -17.54
CA LEU A 112 5.53 5.38 -17.78
C LEU A 112 4.59 4.16 -17.78
N PRO A 113 3.69 3.96 -16.81
CA PRO A 113 2.77 2.82 -16.82
C PRO A 113 1.83 2.80 -18.04
N LEU A 114 1.34 3.96 -18.45
CA LEU A 114 0.46 4.10 -19.61
C LEU A 114 1.20 3.81 -20.92
N LYS A 115 2.48 4.20 -21.00
CA LYS A 115 3.35 3.87 -22.13
C LYS A 115 3.58 2.37 -22.26
N ILE A 116 3.82 1.68 -21.14
CA ILE A 116 3.98 0.22 -21.08
C ILE A 116 2.67 -0.48 -21.50
N ALA A 117 1.53 0.08 -21.09
CA ALA A 117 0.20 -0.43 -21.44
C ALA A 117 -0.28 -0.02 -22.85
N HIS A 118 0.56 0.64 -23.65
CA HIS A 118 0.26 1.09 -25.01
C HIS A 118 -1.01 1.97 -25.12
N VAL A 119 -1.27 2.80 -24.10
CA VAL A 119 -2.37 3.78 -24.12
C VAL A 119 -2.05 4.90 -25.11
N THR A 120 -3.05 5.38 -25.86
CA THR A 120 -2.86 6.46 -26.83
C THR A 120 -2.38 7.75 -26.14
N ALA A 121 -1.67 8.60 -26.87
CA ALA A 121 -1.13 9.84 -26.30
C ALA A 121 -2.25 10.79 -25.80
N ALA A 122 -3.38 10.84 -26.51
CA ALA A 122 -4.51 11.69 -26.11
C ALA A 122 -5.14 11.23 -24.78
N ASP A 123 -5.44 9.92 -24.66
CA ASP A 123 -6.00 9.34 -23.44
C ASP A 123 -5.00 9.40 -22.26
N ALA A 124 -3.71 9.21 -22.55
CA ALA A 124 -2.66 9.28 -21.55
C ALA A 124 -2.53 10.68 -20.95
N ASN A 125 -2.58 11.75 -21.77
CA ASN A 125 -2.44 13.12 -21.28
C ASN A 125 -3.53 13.48 -20.26
N ALA A 126 -4.80 13.18 -20.56
CA ALA A 126 -5.91 13.45 -19.65
C ALA A 126 -5.74 12.74 -18.29
N ARG A 127 -5.33 11.45 -18.32
CA ARG A 127 -5.09 10.67 -17.10
C ARG A 127 -3.90 11.20 -16.28
N ILE A 128 -2.83 11.63 -16.96
CA ILE A 128 -1.64 12.22 -16.32
C ILE A 128 -2.02 13.52 -15.63
N ASP A 129 -2.73 14.42 -16.32
CA ASP A 129 -3.15 15.71 -15.75
C ASP A 129 -4.06 15.50 -14.54
N GLN A 130 -4.97 14.54 -14.60
CA GLN A 130 -5.81 14.16 -13.47
C GLN A 130 -4.98 13.63 -12.29
N ALA A 131 -4.05 12.69 -12.53
CA ALA A 131 -3.22 12.12 -11.47
C ALA A 131 -2.31 13.18 -10.80
N LEU A 132 -1.75 14.11 -11.60
CA LEU A 132 -0.95 15.21 -11.10
C LEU A 132 -1.80 16.20 -10.27
N ALA A 133 -3.01 16.52 -10.70
CA ALA A 133 -3.94 17.36 -9.95
C ALA A 133 -4.33 16.70 -8.61
N GLN A 134 -4.67 15.41 -8.61
CA GLN A 134 -5.03 14.64 -7.42
C GLN A 134 -3.90 14.57 -6.37
N THR A 135 -2.65 14.64 -6.80
CA THR A 135 -1.47 14.60 -5.91
C THR A 135 -0.85 15.98 -5.64
N GLY A 136 -1.48 17.07 -6.14
CA GLY A 136 -1.02 18.45 -5.95
C GLY A 136 0.30 18.76 -6.66
N LEU A 137 0.54 18.16 -7.83
CA LEU A 137 1.78 18.30 -8.61
C LEU A 137 1.57 18.93 -9.99
N ALA A 138 0.40 19.48 -10.30
CA ALA A 138 0.10 20.03 -11.62
C ALA A 138 1.12 21.09 -12.07
N GLU A 139 1.53 22.00 -11.18
CA GLU A 139 2.50 23.06 -11.47
C GLU A 139 3.95 22.55 -11.63
N PHE A 140 4.22 21.30 -11.21
CA PHE A 140 5.55 20.67 -11.26
C PHE A 140 5.68 19.63 -12.37
N ALA A 141 4.73 19.60 -13.33
CA ALA A 141 4.68 18.58 -14.37
C ALA A 141 5.98 18.48 -15.20
N ASP A 142 6.63 19.60 -15.47
CA ASP A 142 7.84 19.68 -16.28
C ASP A 142 9.14 19.65 -15.45
N ALA A 143 9.05 19.70 -14.11
CA ALA A 143 10.20 19.61 -13.21
C ALA A 143 10.85 18.22 -13.26
N TYR A 144 12.14 18.16 -12.96
CA TYR A 144 12.89 16.91 -12.84
C TYR A 144 12.98 16.45 -11.37
N PRO A 145 13.20 15.16 -11.10
CA PRO A 145 13.28 14.63 -9.73
C PRO A 145 14.30 15.36 -8.84
N ARG A 146 15.41 15.84 -9.41
CA ARG A 146 16.44 16.60 -8.66
C ARG A 146 15.92 17.94 -8.09
N GLU A 147 14.85 18.49 -8.67
CA GLU A 147 14.25 19.78 -8.30
C GLU A 147 13.15 19.63 -7.24
N LEU A 148 12.83 18.38 -6.85
CA LEU A 148 11.74 18.06 -5.94
C LEU A 148 12.25 17.73 -4.54
N SER A 149 11.45 18.10 -3.53
CA SER A 149 11.62 17.61 -2.16
C SER A 149 11.32 16.10 -2.05
N GLY A 150 11.73 15.45 -0.96
CA GLY A 150 11.43 14.04 -0.70
C GLY A 150 9.93 13.72 -0.74
N GLY A 151 9.13 14.57 -0.11
CA GLY A 151 7.67 14.44 -0.12
C GLY A 151 7.07 14.62 -1.51
N MET A 152 7.57 15.56 -2.32
CA MET A 152 7.13 15.72 -3.71
C MET A 152 7.47 14.49 -4.55
N LYS A 153 8.67 13.93 -4.40
CA LYS A 153 9.07 12.69 -5.09
C LYS A 153 8.11 11.54 -4.75
N MET A 154 7.69 11.43 -3.48
CA MET A 154 6.73 10.41 -3.07
C MET A 154 5.35 10.66 -3.69
N ARG A 155 4.88 11.91 -3.78
CA ARG A 155 3.64 12.25 -4.50
C ARG A 155 3.71 11.90 -5.99
N VAL A 156 4.88 12.07 -6.64
CA VAL A 156 5.07 11.61 -8.04
C VAL A 156 4.94 10.09 -8.15
N SER A 157 5.53 9.33 -7.19
CA SER A 157 5.38 7.88 -7.14
C SER A 157 3.91 7.47 -6.96
N LEU A 158 3.16 8.19 -6.11
CA LEU A 158 1.73 7.98 -5.91
C LEU A 158 0.93 8.31 -7.19
N ALA A 159 1.19 9.44 -7.85
CA ALA A 159 0.56 9.80 -9.12
C ALA A 159 0.82 8.74 -10.20
N ARG A 160 2.06 8.22 -10.27
CA ARG A 160 2.44 7.12 -11.18
C ARG A 160 1.67 5.84 -10.90
N ALA A 161 1.40 5.52 -9.64
CA ALA A 161 0.61 4.35 -9.27
C ALA A 161 -0.88 4.53 -9.59
N LEU A 162 -1.40 5.76 -9.48
CA LEU A 162 -2.82 6.09 -9.70
C LEU A 162 -3.18 6.28 -11.19
N VAL A 163 -2.23 6.62 -12.05
CA VAL A 163 -2.50 6.99 -13.45
C VAL A 163 -3.15 5.87 -14.27
N THR A 164 -3.00 4.62 -13.85
CA THR A 164 -3.66 3.45 -14.45
C THR A 164 -5.06 3.19 -13.90
N ASP A 165 -5.54 4.02 -12.97
CA ASP A 165 -6.82 3.89 -12.26
C ASP A 165 -6.99 2.51 -11.58
N PRO A 166 -6.05 2.08 -10.73
CA PRO A 166 -6.09 0.76 -10.11
C PRO A 166 -7.24 0.62 -9.11
N ASP A 167 -7.78 -0.60 -8.92
CA ASP A 167 -8.75 -0.91 -7.86
C ASP A 167 -8.07 -1.06 -6.50
N ILE A 168 -6.81 -1.49 -6.49
CA ILE A 168 -6.02 -1.77 -5.29
C ILE A 168 -4.73 -0.98 -5.33
N LEU A 169 -4.43 -0.29 -4.24
CA LEU A 169 -3.17 0.44 -4.04
C LEU A 169 -2.36 -0.25 -2.93
N LEU A 170 -1.19 -0.73 -3.27
CA LEU A 170 -0.22 -1.32 -2.35
C LEU A 170 0.87 -0.30 -2.04
N MET A 171 1.13 -0.05 -0.76
CA MET A 171 2.09 0.96 -0.32
C MET A 171 3.06 0.36 0.70
N ASP A 172 4.34 0.31 0.35
CA ASP A 172 5.39 -0.31 1.19
C ASP A 172 6.22 0.78 1.88
N GLU A 173 5.88 1.09 3.13
CA GLU A 173 6.55 2.10 3.98
C GLU A 173 6.82 3.45 3.27
N PRO A 174 5.84 4.04 2.56
CA PRO A 174 6.11 5.15 1.62
C PRO A 174 6.61 6.42 2.31
N PHE A 175 6.38 6.56 3.61
CA PHE A 175 6.72 7.78 4.35
C PHE A 175 7.87 7.60 5.34
N ALA A 176 8.52 6.42 5.36
CA ALA A 176 9.55 6.09 6.35
C ALA A 176 10.77 7.03 6.33
N ALA A 177 11.16 7.52 5.13
CA ALA A 177 12.34 8.37 4.96
C ALA A 177 12.06 9.88 5.09
N LEU A 178 10.82 10.27 5.47
CA LEU A 178 10.41 11.66 5.54
C LEU A 178 10.42 12.20 6.96
N ASP A 179 10.65 13.51 7.09
CA ASP A 179 10.51 14.23 8.35
C ASP A 179 9.05 14.21 8.85
N GLU A 180 8.84 14.42 10.14
CA GLU A 180 7.56 14.28 10.79
C GLU A 180 6.48 15.22 10.23
N ILE A 181 6.83 16.49 9.96
CA ILE A 181 5.87 17.48 9.44
C ILE A 181 5.43 17.11 8.03
N THR A 182 6.37 16.74 7.16
CA THR A 182 6.07 16.28 5.80
C THR A 182 5.22 15.01 5.82
N ARG A 183 5.53 14.08 6.73
CA ARG A 183 4.77 12.85 6.93
C ARG A 183 3.33 13.12 7.34
N PHE A 184 3.09 14.06 8.27
CA PHE A 184 1.73 14.44 8.68
C PHE A 184 0.92 15.01 7.52
N ARG A 185 1.54 15.88 6.71
CA ARG A 185 0.87 16.44 5.52
C ARG A 185 0.50 15.35 4.52
N LEU A 186 1.43 14.45 4.22
CA LEU A 186 1.18 13.35 3.27
C LEU A 186 0.15 12.34 3.79
N ASN A 187 0.09 12.09 5.09
CA ASN A 187 -0.97 11.27 5.68
C ASN A 187 -2.36 11.91 5.48
N ASN A 188 -2.47 13.24 5.67
CA ASN A 188 -3.72 13.96 5.43
C ASN A 188 -4.12 13.90 3.95
N ASP A 189 -3.16 14.14 3.04
CA ASP A 189 -3.38 14.10 1.60
C ASP A 189 -3.81 12.70 1.14
N LEU A 190 -3.14 11.66 1.64
CA LEU A 190 -3.46 10.26 1.33
C LEU A 190 -4.87 9.87 1.83
N LEU A 191 -5.22 10.29 3.05
CA LEU A 191 -6.55 10.02 3.60
C LEU A 191 -7.65 10.74 2.80
N ALA A 192 -7.43 12.01 2.43
CA ALA A 192 -8.35 12.76 1.59
C ALA A 192 -8.49 12.13 0.20
N LEU A 193 -7.39 11.70 -0.40
CA LEU A 193 -7.36 11.01 -1.68
C LEU A 193 -8.14 9.68 -1.62
N TRP A 194 -7.89 8.85 -0.59
CA TRP A 194 -8.61 7.60 -0.39
C TRP A 194 -10.13 7.81 -0.25
N ARG A 195 -10.55 8.80 0.54
CA ARG A 195 -11.97 9.14 0.71
C ARG A 195 -12.65 9.50 -0.61
N ASN A 196 -11.95 10.20 -1.48
CA ASN A 196 -12.48 10.63 -2.77
C ASN A 196 -12.52 9.49 -3.78
N LEU A 197 -11.49 8.65 -3.82
CA LEU A 197 -11.33 7.60 -4.84
C LEU A 197 -11.94 6.26 -4.43
N ARG A 198 -12.12 6.01 -3.13
CA ARG A 198 -12.66 4.75 -2.58
C ARG A 198 -11.93 3.49 -3.06
N LYS A 199 -10.63 3.62 -3.33
CA LYS A 199 -9.78 2.49 -3.71
C LYS A 199 -9.51 1.59 -2.50
N THR A 200 -9.28 0.30 -2.74
CA THR A 200 -8.77 -0.60 -1.70
C THR A 200 -7.30 -0.28 -1.46
N VAL A 201 -6.89 -0.07 -0.21
CA VAL A 201 -5.50 0.27 0.14
C VAL A 201 -4.95 -0.74 1.14
N ILE A 202 -3.78 -1.28 0.83
CA ILE A 202 -2.97 -2.06 1.77
C ILE A 202 -1.68 -1.29 2.02
N PHE A 203 -1.55 -0.76 3.22
CA PHE A 203 -0.50 0.15 3.63
C PHE A 203 0.43 -0.53 4.64
N VAL A 204 1.70 -0.66 4.30
CA VAL A 204 2.72 -1.18 5.21
C VAL A 204 3.39 -0.02 5.92
N THR A 205 3.47 -0.12 7.23
CA THR A 205 4.20 0.83 8.07
C THR A 205 4.76 0.14 9.32
N HIS A 206 5.72 0.75 9.97
CA HIS A 206 6.18 0.41 11.31
C HIS A 206 5.67 1.42 12.37
N SER A 207 4.93 2.45 11.95
CA SER A 207 4.37 3.48 12.82
C SER A 207 2.95 3.13 13.26
N VAL A 208 2.77 2.97 14.58
CA VAL A 208 1.46 2.82 15.21
C VAL A 208 0.56 4.02 14.86
N PHE A 209 1.12 5.23 14.95
CA PHE A 209 0.39 6.47 14.70
C PHE A 209 -0.14 6.56 13.26
N GLU A 210 0.66 6.21 12.26
CA GLU A 210 0.20 6.18 10.87
C GLU A 210 -0.89 5.13 10.66
N SER A 211 -0.68 3.92 11.18
CA SER A 211 -1.62 2.83 11.02
C SER A 211 -3.01 3.16 11.58
N VAL A 212 -3.06 3.77 12.77
CA VAL A 212 -4.33 4.21 13.38
C VAL A 212 -4.94 5.38 12.63
N TYR A 213 -4.11 6.35 12.21
CA TYR A 213 -4.62 7.55 11.54
C TYR A 213 -5.24 7.26 10.17
N LEU A 214 -4.64 6.37 9.39
CA LEU A 214 -5.04 6.12 8.01
C LEU A 214 -6.09 5.03 7.85
N SER A 215 -6.06 4.00 8.71
CA SER A 215 -6.75 2.75 8.42
C SER A 215 -8.12 2.65 9.08
N GLN A 216 -8.96 1.80 8.52
CA GLN A 216 -10.18 1.26 9.15
C GLN A 216 -9.86 -0.01 9.94
N ARG A 217 -8.75 -0.69 9.61
CA ARG A 217 -8.28 -1.88 10.31
C ARG A 217 -6.76 -1.96 10.28
N VAL A 218 -6.19 -2.30 11.43
CA VAL A 218 -4.75 -2.55 11.60
C VAL A 218 -4.54 -4.04 11.82
N VAL A 219 -3.75 -4.65 10.97
CA VAL A 219 -3.32 -6.04 11.04
C VAL A 219 -1.91 -6.08 11.61
N VAL A 220 -1.77 -6.60 12.82
CA VAL A 220 -0.49 -6.72 13.52
C VAL A 220 0.14 -8.07 13.17
N MET A 221 1.41 -8.03 12.73
CA MET A 221 2.17 -9.22 12.35
C MET A 221 3.25 -9.55 13.39
N THR A 222 3.46 -10.84 13.64
CA THR A 222 4.55 -11.33 14.48
C THR A 222 5.91 -11.07 13.83
N SER A 223 7.00 -11.15 14.62
CA SER A 223 8.37 -11.28 14.08
C SER A 223 8.48 -12.52 13.18
N ARG A 224 9.60 -12.62 12.45
CA ARG A 224 9.85 -13.69 11.47
C ARG A 224 9.75 -15.11 12.07
N PRO A 225 8.99 -16.03 11.42
CA PRO A 225 8.18 -15.83 10.22
C PRO A 225 6.91 -15.03 10.55
N GLY A 226 6.60 -14.04 9.66
CA GLY A 226 5.43 -13.20 9.85
C GLY A 226 4.14 -13.99 9.83
N ARG A 227 3.33 -13.83 10.87
CA ARG A 227 2.00 -14.42 11.01
C ARG A 227 1.04 -13.33 11.50
N LEU A 228 -0.24 -13.54 11.33
CA LEU A 228 -1.24 -12.70 11.94
C LEU A 228 -1.15 -12.83 13.48
N SER A 229 -0.94 -11.72 14.17
CA SER A 229 -0.95 -11.65 15.64
C SER A 229 -2.27 -11.12 16.17
N ALA A 230 -2.75 -10.01 15.60
CA ALA A 230 -4.02 -9.41 15.97
C ALA A 230 -4.60 -8.58 14.83
N GLU A 231 -5.92 -8.41 14.81
CA GLU A 231 -6.63 -7.45 13.99
C GLU A 231 -7.37 -6.47 14.88
N ILE A 232 -7.18 -5.17 14.63
CA ILE A 232 -7.77 -4.10 15.42
C ILE A 232 -8.58 -3.20 14.48
N HIS A 233 -9.88 -3.14 14.69
CA HIS A 233 -10.76 -2.23 13.98
C HIS A 233 -10.63 -0.82 14.55
N ILE A 234 -10.56 0.17 13.68
CA ILE A 234 -10.49 1.59 14.01
C ILE A 234 -11.82 2.20 13.58
N ASP A 235 -12.74 2.25 14.52
CA ASP A 235 -14.07 2.84 14.33
C ASP A 235 -14.01 4.37 14.56
N ALA A 236 -13.27 5.05 13.69
CA ALA A 236 -13.04 6.48 13.74
C ALA A 236 -13.67 7.16 12.53
N PRO A 237 -14.01 8.46 12.64
CA PRO A 237 -14.53 9.21 11.51
C PRO A 237 -13.64 9.10 10.28
N GLU A 238 -14.23 9.01 9.10
CA GLU A 238 -13.46 9.02 7.85
C GLU A 238 -12.74 10.36 7.64
N ALA A 239 -13.33 11.47 8.09
CA ALA A 239 -12.72 12.79 8.11
C ALA A 239 -11.90 12.94 9.40
N ARG A 240 -10.63 12.59 9.34
CA ARG A 240 -9.69 12.71 10.45
C ARG A 240 -8.81 13.94 10.22
N GLY A 241 -8.79 14.84 11.18
CA GLY A 241 -7.96 16.04 11.16
C GLY A 241 -7.08 16.13 12.40
N GLU A 242 -6.62 17.34 12.69
CA GLU A 242 -5.76 17.64 13.84
C GLU A 242 -6.49 17.34 15.17
N GLU A 243 -7.81 17.66 15.25
CA GLU A 243 -8.63 17.36 16.42
C GLU A 243 -8.67 15.86 16.74
N PHE A 244 -8.79 15.01 15.71
CA PHE A 244 -8.76 13.56 15.92
C PHE A 244 -7.39 13.12 16.45
N ARG A 245 -6.29 13.64 15.90
CA ARG A 245 -4.92 13.28 16.33
C ARG A 245 -4.64 13.63 17.79
N THR A 246 -5.25 14.67 18.32
CA THR A 246 -5.10 15.13 19.70
C THR A 246 -6.16 14.57 20.65
N SER A 247 -7.09 13.75 20.15
CA SER A 247 -8.19 13.20 20.93
C SER A 247 -7.77 12.05 21.83
N ALA A 248 -8.49 11.88 22.94
CA ALA A 248 -8.34 10.73 23.83
C ALA A 248 -8.69 9.40 23.12
N GLU A 249 -9.60 9.44 22.16
CA GLU A 249 -10.00 8.31 21.35
C GLU A 249 -8.83 7.79 20.50
N TYR A 250 -8.16 8.69 19.75
CA TYR A 250 -6.98 8.34 18.98
C TYR A 250 -5.86 7.77 19.84
N ALA A 251 -5.60 8.39 21.00
CA ALA A 251 -4.62 7.88 21.97
C ALA A 251 -4.99 6.48 22.49
N GLY A 252 -6.29 6.22 22.66
CA GLY A 252 -6.83 4.90 23.02
C GLY A 252 -6.54 3.84 21.96
N TYR A 253 -6.83 4.13 20.69
CA TYR A 253 -6.51 3.23 19.59
C TYR A 253 -4.99 2.98 19.46
N CYS A 254 -4.17 4.02 19.55
CA CYS A 254 -2.71 3.88 19.52
C CYS A 254 -2.20 2.98 20.63
N ARG A 255 -2.75 3.09 21.85
CA ARG A 255 -2.42 2.24 22.98
C ARG A 255 -2.81 0.79 22.73
N ASN A 256 -4.01 0.54 22.21
CA ASN A 256 -4.48 -0.81 21.89
C ASN A 256 -3.60 -1.48 20.84
N VAL A 257 -3.27 -0.76 19.77
CA VAL A 257 -2.37 -1.24 18.70
C VAL A 257 -0.97 -1.49 19.26
N SER A 258 -0.43 -0.58 20.09
CA SER A 258 0.88 -0.75 20.75
C SER A 258 0.92 -2.00 21.63
N ASN A 259 -0.12 -2.22 22.44
CA ASN A 259 -0.21 -3.39 23.31
C ASN A 259 -0.24 -4.71 22.50
N ALA A 260 -0.91 -4.72 21.36
CA ALA A 260 -0.93 -5.88 20.46
C ALA A 260 0.41 -6.09 19.74
N LEU A 261 1.19 -5.02 19.53
CA LEU A 261 2.47 -5.05 18.86
C LEU A 261 3.62 -5.53 19.78
N ILE A 262 3.59 -5.20 21.07
CA ILE A 262 4.65 -5.55 22.05
C ILE A 262 5.02 -7.05 22.00
N PRO A 263 4.06 -8.01 22.05
CA PRO A 263 4.39 -9.43 21.99
C PRO A 263 5.10 -9.84 20.68
N SER A 264 4.91 -9.08 19.61
CA SER A 264 5.53 -9.36 18.30
C SER A 264 7.04 -9.12 18.28
N TYR A 265 7.59 -8.41 19.27
CA TYR A 265 9.03 -8.20 19.46
C TYR A 265 9.67 -9.24 20.38
N ALA A 266 8.90 -9.98 21.19
CA ALA A 266 9.40 -10.89 22.23
C ALA A 266 10.19 -12.13 21.70
N GLY A 267 10.48 -12.22 20.40
CA GLY A 267 11.28 -13.27 19.79
C GLY A 267 12.53 -12.76 19.07
N GLN A 268 12.87 -11.49 19.18
CA GLN A 268 14.08 -10.95 18.55
C GLN A 268 15.27 -11.10 19.53
N PRO A 269 16.42 -11.68 19.11
CA PRO A 269 17.61 -11.65 19.92
C PRO A 269 18.09 -10.20 20.07
N GLY A 270 17.98 -9.64 21.26
CA GLY A 270 18.46 -8.28 21.61
C GLY A 270 17.37 -7.23 21.92
N ALA A 271 16.12 -7.64 22.23
CA ALA A 271 15.10 -6.76 22.80
C ALA A 271 15.20 -6.75 24.33
#